data_40241d0983e4951a59117437d9e9eb2e
#
_entry.id   40241d0983e4951a59117437d9e9eb2e
#
_cell.length_a   1.000
_cell.length_b   1.000
_cell.length_c   1.000
_cell.angle_alpha   90.00
_cell.angle_beta   90.00
_cell.angle_gamma   90.00
#
_symmetry.space_group_name_H-M   'P 1'
#
loop_
_entity.id
_entity.type
_entity.pdbx_description
1 polymer ?
#
loop_
_entity_poly.entity_id
_entity_poly.type
_entity_poly.pdbx_seq_one_letter_code
_entity_poly.pdbx_strand_id
1 'polypeptide(L)'
;MEYTIREMTVMEYPLLNEFLYEAIFIPDGIKPPPKNIIASPELQIYVDRFGASKADFALVAEVEQKIVGAVWVRIIHDYGHIDDETPSLAISLYKEYRGQGIGTDMMKEMLSLLKAHGYKRVSLSVQKANYAAEMYQKIGFEIVSDNKED
;
A
#
# COMPACT_ATOMS: atom_id res chain seq x y z
N MET A 1 15.24 8.29 14.30
CA MET A 1 13.78 8.50 14.43
C MET A 1 13.14 7.22 14.92
N GLU A 2 12.36 7.31 15.98
CA GLU A 2 11.64 6.16 16.51
C GLU A 2 10.24 6.12 15.94
N TYR A 3 9.80 4.93 15.56
CA TYR A 3 8.46 4.72 15.04
C TYR A 3 7.94 3.36 15.49
N THR A 4 6.62 3.22 15.48
CA THR A 4 5.93 1.98 15.83
C THR A 4 5.07 1.56 14.66
N ILE A 5 5.01 0.25 14.40
CA ILE A 5 4.11 -0.32 13.40
C ILE A 5 3.07 -1.14 14.14
N ARG A 6 1.80 -0.85 13.90
CA ARG A 6 0.69 -1.52 14.56
C ARG A 6 -0.49 -1.68 13.62
N GLU A 7 -1.45 -2.53 14.01
CA GLU A 7 -2.68 -2.65 13.23
C GLU A 7 -3.49 -1.37 13.31
N MET A 8 -4.11 -1.03 12.19
CA MET A 8 -5.01 0.11 12.10
C MET A 8 -6.33 -0.23 12.78
N THR A 9 -6.87 0.70 13.53
CA THR A 9 -8.19 0.51 14.15
C THR A 9 -9.30 0.88 13.18
N VAL A 10 -10.51 0.38 13.44
CA VAL A 10 -11.67 0.66 12.59
C VAL A 10 -11.93 2.16 12.47
N MET A 11 -11.76 2.89 13.57
CA MET A 11 -11.98 4.34 13.57
C MET A 11 -10.98 5.09 12.70
N GLU A 12 -9.84 4.47 12.41
CA GLU A 12 -8.79 5.08 11.59
C GLU A 12 -8.93 4.78 10.10
N TYR A 13 -9.77 3.81 9.72
CA TYR A 13 -9.90 3.40 8.32
C TYR A 13 -10.15 4.56 7.35
N PRO A 14 -10.89 5.62 7.69
CA PRO A 14 -11.04 6.77 6.78
C PRO A 14 -9.73 7.43 6.36
N LEU A 15 -8.67 7.30 7.17
CA LEU A 15 -7.34 7.82 6.81
C LEU A 15 -6.76 7.13 5.59
N LEU A 16 -7.25 5.94 5.23
CA LEU A 16 -6.77 5.25 4.03
C LEU A 16 -6.98 6.07 2.77
N ASN A 17 -7.96 6.97 2.75
CA ASN A 17 -8.15 7.87 1.61
C ASN A 17 -6.94 8.78 1.42
N GLU A 18 -6.37 9.30 2.52
CA GLU A 18 -5.17 10.13 2.43
C GLU A 18 -3.97 9.33 1.94
N PHE A 19 -3.80 8.13 2.47
CA PHE A 19 -2.66 7.29 2.06
C PHE A 19 -2.84 6.72 0.67
N LEU A 20 -4.07 6.55 0.20
CA LEU A 20 -4.33 6.20 -1.19
C LEU A 20 -3.81 7.30 -2.12
N TYR A 21 -4.08 8.56 -1.79
CA TYR A 21 -3.55 9.68 -2.57
C TYR A 21 -2.03 9.70 -2.53
N GLU A 22 -1.44 9.51 -1.34
CA GLU A 22 0.02 9.49 -1.20
C GLU A 22 0.68 8.33 -1.94
N ALA A 23 -0.07 7.27 -2.22
CA ALA A 23 0.44 6.11 -2.96
C ALA A 23 0.56 6.37 -4.46
N ILE A 24 -0.06 7.45 -4.98
CA ILE A 24 0.04 7.79 -6.40
C ILE A 24 1.45 8.27 -6.69
N PHE A 25 2.15 7.55 -7.57
CA PHE A 25 3.50 7.94 -7.97
C PHE A 25 3.46 9.16 -8.90
N ILE A 26 4.21 10.19 -8.56
CA ILE A 26 4.32 11.41 -9.36
C ILE A 26 5.74 11.49 -9.93
N PRO A 27 5.92 11.30 -11.24
CA PRO A 27 7.25 11.45 -11.84
C PRO A 27 7.79 12.87 -11.66
N ASP A 28 9.11 12.99 -11.65
CA ASP A 28 9.75 14.29 -11.54
C ASP A 28 9.30 15.22 -12.65
N GLY A 29 8.99 16.47 -12.30
CA GLY A 29 8.56 17.47 -13.26
C GLY A 29 7.08 17.41 -13.63
N ILE A 30 6.34 16.45 -13.11
CA ILE A 30 4.91 16.30 -13.35
C ILE A 30 4.13 16.90 -12.19
N LYS A 31 3.10 17.67 -12.51
CA LYS A 31 2.25 18.29 -11.51
C LYS A 31 1.38 17.23 -10.84
N PRO A 32 1.27 17.23 -9.49
CA PRO A 32 0.40 16.27 -8.81
C PRO A 32 -1.06 16.44 -9.23
N PRO A 33 -1.82 15.34 -9.36
CA PRO A 33 -3.25 15.45 -9.65
C PRO A 33 -4.00 16.06 -8.46
N PRO A 34 -5.20 16.61 -8.69
CA PRO A 34 -6.01 17.11 -7.57
C PRO A 34 -6.40 15.96 -6.64
N LYS A 35 -6.62 16.27 -5.37
CA LYS A 35 -6.90 15.26 -4.35
C LYS A 35 -8.19 14.48 -4.63
N ASN A 36 -9.15 15.08 -5.32
CA ASN A 36 -10.41 14.38 -5.63
C ASN A 36 -10.27 13.26 -6.65
N ILE A 37 -9.08 13.08 -7.24
CA ILE A 37 -8.86 11.95 -8.15
C ILE A 37 -9.12 10.60 -7.46
N ILE A 38 -8.93 10.52 -6.14
CA ILE A 38 -9.15 9.27 -5.40
C ILE A 38 -10.63 8.85 -5.40
N ALA A 39 -11.55 9.76 -5.72
CA ALA A 39 -12.97 9.42 -5.80
C ALA A 39 -13.31 8.56 -7.01
N SER A 40 -12.40 8.42 -7.98
CA SER A 40 -12.65 7.57 -9.15
C SER A 40 -12.81 6.11 -8.73
N PRO A 41 -13.69 5.34 -9.41
CA PRO A 41 -13.92 3.94 -9.05
C PRO A 41 -12.65 3.08 -9.06
N GLU A 42 -11.74 3.33 -9.99
CA GLU A 42 -10.49 2.57 -10.11
C GLU A 42 -9.62 2.69 -8.88
N LEU A 43 -9.71 3.81 -8.16
CA LEU A 43 -8.94 4.04 -6.95
C LEU A 43 -9.73 3.70 -5.69
N GLN A 44 -11.04 3.98 -5.68
CA GLN A 44 -11.86 3.69 -4.49
C GLN A 44 -11.92 2.21 -4.15
N ILE A 45 -11.71 1.31 -5.12
CA ILE A 45 -11.74 -0.12 -4.83
C ILE A 45 -10.69 -0.52 -3.79
N TYR A 46 -9.64 0.27 -3.62
CA TYR A 46 -8.60 -0.02 -2.62
C TYR A 46 -9.04 0.29 -1.20
N VAL A 47 -10.03 1.16 -1.00
CA VAL A 47 -10.38 1.66 0.33
C VAL A 47 -11.87 1.62 0.65
N ASP A 48 -12.75 1.52 -0.35
CA ASP A 48 -14.18 1.59 -0.13
C ASP A 48 -14.65 0.47 0.80
N ARG A 49 -15.36 0.85 1.86
CA ARG A 49 -15.86 -0.07 2.88
C ARG A 49 -14.78 -0.99 3.43
N PHE A 50 -13.59 -0.45 3.68
CA PHE A 50 -12.50 -1.24 4.21
C PHE A 50 -12.88 -1.87 5.55
N GLY A 51 -12.51 -3.14 5.72
CA GLY A 51 -12.89 -3.93 6.89
C GLY A 51 -14.08 -4.83 6.66
N ALA A 52 -14.81 -4.66 5.54
CA ALA A 52 -15.99 -5.47 5.24
C ALA A 52 -15.64 -6.91 4.89
N SER A 53 -14.42 -7.18 4.43
CA SER A 53 -13.95 -8.52 4.10
C SER A 53 -12.93 -9.01 5.13
N LYS A 54 -12.95 -10.30 5.41
CA LYS A 54 -11.97 -10.89 6.33
C LYS A 54 -10.55 -10.86 5.76
N ALA A 55 -10.37 -10.58 4.48
CA ALA A 55 -9.06 -10.43 3.85
C ALA A 55 -8.55 -8.99 3.88
N ASP A 56 -9.30 -8.06 4.49
CA ASP A 56 -8.88 -6.67 4.63
C ASP A 56 -7.99 -6.52 5.86
N PHE A 57 -6.71 -6.23 5.65
CA PHE A 57 -5.73 -5.99 6.72
C PHE A 57 -5.03 -4.66 6.47
N ALA A 58 -4.81 -3.89 7.54
CA ALA A 58 -4.09 -2.63 7.44
C ALA A 58 -3.19 -2.44 8.65
N LEU A 59 -1.97 -1.99 8.38
CA LEU A 59 -1.00 -1.59 9.41
C LEU A 59 -0.65 -0.12 9.19
N VAL A 60 -0.34 0.56 10.26
CA VAL A 60 0.09 1.96 10.20
C VAL A 60 1.46 2.13 10.86
N ALA A 61 2.22 3.11 10.38
CA ALA A 61 3.43 3.56 11.05
C ALA A 61 3.10 4.83 11.81
N GLU A 62 3.55 4.89 13.06
CA GLU A 62 3.24 6.00 13.96
C GLU A 62 4.54 6.60 14.50
N VAL A 63 4.66 7.92 14.39
CA VAL A 63 5.78 8.69 14.90
C VAL A 63 5.22 9.74 15.83
N GLU A 64 5.65 9.74 17.09
CA GLU A 64 5.19 10.73 18.10
C GLU A 64 3.67 10.83 18.13
N GLN A 65 2.99 9.68 18.12
CA GLN A 65 1.52 9.57 18.17
C GLN A 65 0.80 10.08 16.92
N LYS A 66 1.55 10.32 15.84
CA LYS A 66 0.97 10.71 14.56
C LYS A 66 1.13 9.57 13.55
N ILE A 67 0.05 9.23 12.86
CA ILE A 67 0.10 8.23 11.79
C ILE A 67 0.75 8.88 10.57
N VAL A 68 1.86 8.30 10.11
CA VAL A 68 2.66 8.87 9.01
C VAL A 68 2.70 7.99 7.77
N GLY A 69 2.17 6.78 7.85
CA GLY A 69 2.12 5.87 6.72
C GLY A 69 1.18 4.73 6.97
N ALA A 70 0.82 4.03 5.89
CA ALA A 70 -0.05 2.86 5.96
C ALA A 70 0.34 1.86 4.89
N VAL A 71 0.16 0.58 5.23
CA VAL A 71 0.22 -0.53 4.28
C VAL A 71 -1.05 -1.33 4.48
N TRP A 72 -1.75 -1.64 3.37
CA TRP A 72 -3.00 -2.38 3.49
C TRP A 72 -3.19 -3.31 2.32
N VAL A 73 -3.98 -4.35 2.55
CA VAL A 73 -4.27 -5.36 1.54
C VAL A 73 -5.76 -5.65 1.52
N ARG A 74 -6.24 -6.04 0.37
CA ARG A 74 -7.57 -6.60 0.18
C ARG A 74 -7.61 -7.35 -1.13
N ILE A 75 -8.58 -8.24 -1.27
CA ILE A 75 -8.76 -8.98 -2.53
C ILE A 75 -9.65 -8.15 -3.43
N ILE A 76 -9.10 -7.62 -4.52
CA ILE A 76 -9.79 -6.77 -5.49
C ILE A 76 -9.32 -7.10 -6.90
N HIS A 77 -10.13 -6.71 -7.88
CA HIS A 77 -9.79 -6.90 -9.29
C HIS A 77 -9.14 -5.61 -9.83
N ASP A 78 -7.88 -5.42 -9.48
CA ASP A 78 -7.07 -4.31 -9.96
C ASP A 78 -6.03 -4.80 -10.98
N TYR A 79 -5.09 -3.94 -11.36
CA TYR A 79 -4.03 -4.31 -12.30
C TYR A 79 -3.12 -5.40 -11.77
N GLY A 80 -3.00 -5.51 -10.46
CA GLY A 80 -2.16 -6.53 -9.82
C GLY A 80 -2.90 -7.81 -9.49
N HIS A 81 -4.18 -7.92 -9.86
CA HIS A 81 -4.98 -9.09 -9.51
C HIS A 81 -4.45 -10.36 -10.18
N ILE A 82 -4.20 -11.37 -9.38
CA ILE A 82 -3.75 -12.69 -9.87
C ILE A 82 -4.87 -13.71 -9.70
N ASP A 83 -5.43 -13.83 -8.50
CA ASP A 83 -6.53 -14.73 -8.19
C ASP A 83 -7.22 -14.28 -6.89
N ASP A 84 -8.30 -14.95 -6.53
CA ASP A 84 -9.11 -14.58 -5.36
C ASP A 84 -8.47 -15.00 -4.02
N GLU A 85 -7.31 -15.65 -4.06
CA GLU A 85 -6.58 -16.04 -2.85
C GLU A 85 -5.33 -15.17 -2.64
N THR A 86 -5.07 -14.24 -3.55
CA THR A 86 -3.90 -13.37 -3.51
C THR A 86 -4.34 -11.93 -3.30
N PRO A 87 -4.19 -11.38 -2.07
CA PRO A 87 -4.56 -9.99 -1.84
C PRO A 87 -3.69 -9.03 -2.63
N SER A 88 -4.26 -7.87 -2.95
CA SER A 88 -3.54 -6.76 -3.56
C SER A 88 -3.10 -5.80 -2.46
N LEU A 89 -1.86 -5.35 -2.52
CA LEU A 89 -1.24 -4.52 -1.50
C LEU A 89 -1.05 -3.10 -1.98
N ALA A 90 -1.30 -2.15 -1.09
CA ALA A 90 -0.96 -0.74 -1.29
C ALA A 90 -0.17 -0.27 -0.09
N ILE A 91 0.77 0.65 -0.30
CA ILE A 91 1.62 1.19 0.76
C ILE A 91 1.99 2.62 0.43
N SER A 92 1.98 3.48 1.43
CA SER A 92 2.48 4.83 1.26
C SER A 92 2.88 5.45 2.60
N LEU A 93 3.69 6.50 2.50
CA LEU A 93 4.16 7.33 3.61
C LEU A 93 4.01 8.77 3.19
N TYR A 94 3.78 9.66 4.14
CA TYR A 94 3.93 11.08 3.86
C TYR A 94 5.37 11.33 3.42
N LYS A 95 5.53 12.28 2.51
CA LYS A 95 6.81 12.54 1.84
C LYS A 95 7.98 12.74 2.82
N GLU A 96 7.73 13.42 3.94
CA GLU A 96 8.76 13.75 4.93
C GLU A 96 9.35 12.50 5.60
N TYR A 97 8.65 11.39 5.53
CA TYR A 97 9.05 10.15 6.21
C TYR A 97 9.59 9.09 5.26
N ARG A 98 9.70 9.40 3.98
CA ARG A 98 10.21 8.47 2.98
C ARG A 98 11.73 8.36 3.05
N GLY A 99 12.26 7.22 2.58
CA GLY A 99 13.70 7.00 2.50
C GLY A 99 14.40 6.74 3.82
N GLN A 100 13.65 6.36 4.87
CA GLN A 100 14.20 6.15 6.21
C GLN A 100 14.00 4.71 6.72
N GLY A 101 13.58 3.79 5.85
CA GLY A 101 13.39 2.40 6.21
C GLY A 101 12.03 2.04 6.76
N ILE A 102 11.15 3.02 7.00
CA ILE A 102 9.82 2.77 7.57
C ILE A 102 8.97 1.92 6.61
N GLY A 103 9.00 2.26 5.32
CA GLY A 103 8.24 1.51 4.32
C GLY A 103 8.66 0.05 4.22
N THR A 104 9.96 -0.20 4.28
CA THR A 104 10.49 -1.57 4.27
C THR A 104 10.00 -2.36 5.48
N ASP A 105 10.01 -1.74 6.66
CA ASP A 105 9.55 -2.40 7.89
C ASP A 105 8.04 -2.64 7.84
N MET A 106 7.25 -1.68 7.34
CA MET A 106 5.81 -1.89 7.18
C MET A 106 5.51 -3.05 6.24
N MET A 107 6.25 -3.13 5.14
CA MET A 107 6.09 -4.21 4.17
C MET A 107 6.37 -5.56 4.81
N LYS A 108 7.49 -5.67 5.54
CA LYS A 108 7.87 -6.92 6.19
C LYS A 108 6.85 -7.34 7.25
N GLU A 109 6.34 -6.38 8.02
CA GLU A 109 5.31 -6.67 9.02
C GLU A 109 4.02 -7.17 8.37
N MET A 110 3.61 -6.55 7.26
CA MET A 110 2.41 -6.99 6.55
C MET A 110 2.60 -8.40 5.97
N LEU A 111 3.77 -8.69 5.41
CA LEU A 111 4.04 -10.03 4.87
C LEU A 111 4.00 -11.08 5.97
N SER A 112 4.52 -10.76 7.16
CA SER A 112 4.45 -11.66 8.32
C SER A 112 3.00 -11.89 8.77
N LEU A 113 2.20 -10.82 8.80
CA LEU A 113 0.80 -10.91 9.19
C LEU A 113 0.02 -11.80 8.22
N LEU A 114 0.23 -11.60 6.93
CA LEU A 114 -0.45 -12.41 5.91
C LEU A 114 -0.05 -13.87 5.99
N LYS A 115 1.22 -14.15 6.22
CA LYS A 115 1.69 -15.52 6.37
C LYS A 115 1.04 -16.19 7.58
N ALA A 116 0.91 -15.47 8.68
CA ALA A 116 0.26 -15.97 9.89
C ALA A 116 -1.21 -16.29 9.66
N HIS A 117 -1.86 -15.61 8.72
CA HIS A 117 -3.26 -15.86 8.37
C HIS A 117 -3.43 -16.85 7.21
N GLY A 118 -2.34 -17.50 6.78
CA GLY A 118 -2.43 -18.54 5.76
C GLY A 118 -2.35 -18.08 4.32
N TYR A 119 -2.09 -16.81 4.06
CA TYR A 119 -1.93 -16.34 2.69
C TYR A 119 -0.52 -16.66 2.20
N LYS A 120 -0.43 -17.18 0.99
CA LYS A 120 0.84 -17.63 0.41
C LYS A 120 1.47 -16.61 -0.50
N ARG A 121 0.68 -15.68 -1.01
CA ARG A 121 1.13 -14.67 -1.98
C ARG A 121 0.40 -13.36 -1.75
N VAL A 122 1.04 -12.28 -2.17
CA VAL A 122 0.45 -10.95 -2.22
C VAL A 122 0.97 -10.29 -3.48
N SER A 123 0.14 -9.48 -4.13
CA SER A 123 0.53 -8.77 -5.34
C SER A 123 0.49 -7.27 -5.11
N LEU A 124 1.25 -6.55 -5.93
CA LEU A 124 1.16 -5.10 -5.97
C LEU A 124 1.47 -4.63 -7.38
N SER A 125 0.88 -3.50 -7.75
CA SER A 125 1.16 -2.83 -9.00
C SER A 125 2.07 -1.64 -8.72
N VAL A 126 3.10 -1.46 -9.55
CA VAL A 126 4.03 -0.35 -9.40
C VAL A 126 4.49 0.11 -10.78
N GLN A 127 4.59 1.42 -10.97
CA GLN A 127 5.12 1.95 -12.22
C GLN A 127 6.63 1.69 -12.31
N LYS A 128 7.12 1.36 -13.50
CA LYS A 128 8.55 1.09 -13.72
C LYS A 128 9.45 2.25 -13.29
N ALA A 129 8.98 3.47 -13.50
CA ALA A 129 9.74 4.66 -13.14
C ALA A 129 9.79 4.92 -11.63
N ASN A 130 8.98 4.18 -10.85
CA ASN A 130 8.97 4.35 -9.41
C ASN A 130 10.19 3.66 -8.79
N TYR A 131 11.02 4.44 -8.12
CA TYR A 131 12.23 3.90 -7.48
C TYR A 131 11.92 2.83 -6.42
N ALA A 132 10.72 2.83 -5.87
CA ALA A 132 10.32 1.83 -4.88
C ALA A 132 10.24 0.42 -5.47
N ALA A 133 10.17 0.29 -6.81
CA ALA A 133 10.14 -1.03 -7.45
C ALA A 133 11.38 -1.85 -7.09
N GLU A 134 12.55 -1.21 -6.99
CA GLU A 134 13.77 -1.91 -6.59
C GLU A 134 13.68 -2.43 -5.17
N MET A 135 13.10 -1.63 -4.26
CA MET A 135 12.91 -2.03 -2.87
C MET A 135 12.00 -3.26 -2.80
N TYR A 136 10.93 -3.27 -3.57
CA TYR A 136 10.00 -4.41 -3.58
C TYR A 136 10.69 -5.68 -4.06
N GLN A 137 11.50 -5.59 -5.11
CA GLN A 137 12.25 -6.74 -5.61
C GLN A 137 13.26 -7.26 -4.58
N LYS A 138 13.91 -6.36 -3.84
CA LYS A 138 14.85 -6.75 -2.78
C LYS A 138 14.18 -7.50 -1.63
N ILE A 139 12.92 -7.19 -1.36
CA ILE A 139 12.14 -7.88 -0.34
C ILE A 139 11.69 -9.27 -0.81
N GLY A 140 11.65 -9.48 -2.12
CA GLY A 140 11.31 -10.79 -2.69
C GLY A 140 10.17 -10.78 -3.71
N PHE A 141 9.68 -9.61 -4.09
CA PHE A 141 8.64 -9.53 -5.14
C PHE A 141 9.25 -9.83 -6.50
N GLU A 142 8.49 -10.56 -7.31
CA GLU A 142 8.89 -10.91 -8.68
C GLU A 142 7.93 -10.25 -9.67
N ILE A 143 8.47 -9.86 -10.83
CA ILE A 143 7.64 -9.31 -11.91
C ILE A 143 6.87 -10.45 -12.55
N VAL A 144 5.53 -10.40 -12.45
CA VAL A 144 4.64 -11.42 -13.02
C VAL A 144 4.06 -10.96 -14.34
N SER A 145 3.81 -9.65 -14.46
CA SER A 145 3.25 -9.05 -15.67
C SER A 145 3.89 -7.69 -15.86
N ASP A 146 4.26 -7.37 -17.08
CA ASP A 146 4.98 -6.15 -17.40
C ASP A 146 4.22 -5.36 -18.45
N ASN A 147 3.40 -4.40 -18.00
CA ASN A 147 2.68 -3.50 -18.87
C ASN A 147 3.53 -2.26 -19.12
N LYS A 148 3.43 -1.69 -20.34
CA LYS A 148 4.25 -0.55 -20.72
C LYS A 148 4.04 0.68 -19.83
N GLU A 149 2.87 0.81 -19.21
CA GLU A 149 2.52 1.95 -18.38
C GLU A 149 2.84 1.75 -16.90
N ASP A 150 3.28 0.57 -16.51
CA ASP A 150 3.55 0.21 -15.11
C ASP A 150 5.04 0.07 -14.80
#